data_d56a70a532821b0314a07047db978b83
#
_entry.id   d56a70a532821b0314a07047db978b83
#
_cell.length_a   1.000
_cell.length_b   1.000
_cell.length_c   1.000
_cell.angle_alpha   90.00
_cell.angle_beta   90.00
_cell.angle_gamma   90.00
#
_symmetry.space_group_name_H-M   'P 1'
#
loop_
_entity.id
_entity.type
_entity.pdbx_description
1 polymer ?
#
loop_
_entity_poly.entity_id
_entity_poly.type
_entity_poly.pdbx_seq_one_letter_code
_entity_poly.pdbx_strand_id
1 'polypeptide(L)'
;MEKDKKVTALYCRLSKDDGSNSESLSIRTQKAMLMEYATRNGFGNCQYYVDDGYSGTNSDRPAFQELLDDIRDGKVATVITKDQSRLGRNHIETGTYMEIFFPEHGVRYIAINDGYDSNEQSQMDIAPFRNIINEMYAKDTSRKIKSALRTRKKSGKYISSGAPFGYQKDPADHNHLVIDPNTAPVVEYIYSMAEEGLGLHRIAKRLHDEKVLKPCYYKKEMFGRFIDDEKMYDWDSAYISQVLHSPVYAGHIIYEAKPTVSMKSKKRRYIPFEERAIVPNTHEAIIPQDRWENVQRILYSRSSSFMCDKTDYDNIFKGIVRCADCGRTMLVKVEHRRKRNSVLDQTFYCCSTYRKYGAKACDSHNLEARVLHEAVFADIQAHAKAAVSNREALVKKIATQMHLRVSSDRAQHKRDLKQCKARIAEIEDLYAKLYEDVSKGLLPEKRFQMLADRYDKEQAELTEKIEQYEREGRAEHDQLDKIQDFIDEVSKYAGITELNYKILHQLIDKILVSKAEKVDGEYVQKIQIFYRFIGPLDAIE
;
A
#
# COMPACT_ATOMS: atom_id res chain seq x y z
N MET A 1 49.02 47.03 -15.66
CA MET A 1 48.14 47.42 -16.82
C MET A 1 47.32 46.29 -17.41
N GLU A 2 47.45 44.99 -17.01
CA GLU A 2 46.60 43.90 -17.51
C GLU A 2 45.36 43.56 -16.63
N LYS A 3 45.33 44.02 -15.35
CA LYS A 3 44.20 43.75 -14.45
C LYS A 3 42.92 44.54 -14.80
N ASP A 4 43.01 45.66 -15.53
CA ASP A 4 41.85 46.49 -15.88
C ASP A 4 40.99 45.98 -17.04
N LYS A 5 41.35 44.85 -17.67
CA LYS A 5 40.57 44.21 -18.76
C LYS A 5 39.67 43.08 -18.37
N LYS A 6 39.89 42.48 -17.18
CA LYS A 6 39.10 41.31 -16.75
C LYS A 6 37.76 41.72 -16.16
N VAL A 7 36.77 40.84 -16.33
CA VAL A 7 35.38 41.01 -15.90
C VAL A 7 35.23 40.76 -14.38
N THR A 8 34.44 41.62 -13.74
CA THR A 8 33.84 41.32 -12.43
C THR A 8 32.45 40.75 -12.62
N ALA A 9 32.30 39.44 -12.41
CA ALA A 9 31.06 38.72 -12.63
C ALA A 9 30.10 38.91 -11.44
N LEU A 10 28.91 39.41 -11.68
CA LEU A 10 27.82 39.57 -10.72
C LEU A 10 26.80 38.48 -10.95
N TYR A 11 26.85 37.38 -10.16
CA TYR A 11 25.99 36.24 -10.36
C TYR A 11 24.73 36.31 -9.47
N CYS A 12 23.56 36.26 -10.14
CA CYS A 12 22.23 36.29 -9.55
C CYS A 12 21.46 35.00 -9.83
N ARG A 13 20.77 34.44 -8.80
CA ARG A 13 19.95 33.24 -8.97
C ARG A 13 18.70 33.24 -8.10
N LEU A 14 17.56 32.81 -8.71
CA LEU A 14 16.30 32.57 -7.99
C LEU A 14 15.67 31.23 -8.37
N SER A 15 14.93 30.60 -7.47
CA SER A 15 14.20 29.36 -7.73
C SER A 15 12.76 29.65 -8.22
N LYS A 16 12.17 28.71 -8.97
CA LYS A 16 10.92 28.82 -9.75
C LYS A 16 9.61 29.14 -9.00
N ASP A 17 9.63 29.45 -7.70
CA ASP A 17 8.41 29.58 -6.88
C ASP A 17 7.67 30.93 -7.03
N ASP A 18 8.21 31.90 -7.75
CA ASP A 18 7.57 33.20 -7.99
C ASP A 18 7.18 33.31 -9.49
N GLY A 19 5.98 32.81 -9.81
CA GLY A 19 5.44 32.78 -11.18
C GLY A 19 5.14 34.16 -11.75
N SER A 20 6.10 34.78 -12.47
CA SER A 20 5.83 35.90 -13.35
C SER A 20 6.72 35.85 -14.60
N ASN A 21 6.14 36.17 -15.76
CA ASN A 21 6.80 36.26 -17.05
C ASN A 21 7.74 37.47 -17.20
N SER A 22 8.05 38.19 -16.14
CA SER A 22 8.98 39.31 -16.08
C SER A 22 10.05 39.01 -15.03
N GLU A 23 11.26 39.59 -15.25
CA GLU A 23 12.37 39.50 -14.31
C GLU A 23 11.87 39.75 -12.87
N SER A 24 12.06 38.74 -11.96
CA SER A 24 11.46 38.79 -10.63
C SER A 24 11.98 39.97 -9.83
N LEU A 25 11.13 40.56 -8.99
CA LEU A 25 11.49 41.67 -8.10
C LEU A 25 12.75 41.34 -7.27
N SER A 26 12.92 40.07 -6.95
CA SER A 26 14.05 39.54 -6.18
C SER A 26 15.36 39.56 -7.00
N ILE A 27 15.34 39.29 -8.30
CA ILE A 27 16.53 39.39 -9.16
C ILE A 27 16.94 40.84 -9.34
N ARG A 28 15.98 41.76 -9.52
CA ARG A 28 16.26 43.20 -9.60
C ARG A 28 16.93 43.71 -8.32
N THR A 29 16.45 43.31 -7.18
CA THR A 29 17.02 43.65 -5.89
C THR A 29 18.45 43.09 -5.72
N GLN A 30 18.67 41.81 -6.19
CA GLN A 30 20.03 41.24 -6.17
C GLN A 30 20.97 42.00 -7.10
N LYS A 31 20.58 42.33 -8.32
CA LYS A 31 21.39 43.12 -9.25
C LYS A 31 21.79 44.48 -8.69
N ALA A 32 20.82 45.21 -8.11
CA ALA A 32 21.07 46.52 -7.49
C ALA A 32 22.09 46.39 -6.32
N MET A 33 21.91 45.41 -5.43
CA MET A 33 22.81 45.16 -4.31
C MET A 33 24.23 44.80 -4.78
N LEU A 34 24.36 43.91 -5.73
CA LEU A 34 25.68 43.49 -6.23
C LEU A 34 26.40 44.63 -6.96
N MET A 35 25.69 45.45 -7.76
CA MET A 35 26.27 46.62 -8.42
C MET A 35 26.68 47.72 -7.42
N GLU A 36 25.84 47.98 -6.41
CA GLU A 36 26.18 48.94 -5.34
C GLU A 36 27.45 48.51 -4.60
N TYR A 37 27.55 47.22 -4.25
CA TYR A 37 28.75 46.69 -3.59
C TYR A 37 29.97 46.78 -4.47
N ALA A 38 29.84 46.41 -5.77
CA ALA A 38 30.94 46.49 -6.74
C ALA A 38 31.43 47.94 -6.89
N THR A 39 30.53 48.89 -7.07
CA THR A 39 30.86 50.33 -7.22
C THR A 39 31.53 50.87 -5.99
N ARG A 40 30.98 50.57 -4.77
CA ARG A 40 31.51 51.03 -3.50
C ARG A 40 32.92 50.51 -3.22
N ASN A 41 33.24 49.31 -3.67
CA ASN A 41 34.55 48.68 -3.46
C ASN A 41 35.51 48.81 -4.64
N GLY A 42 35.17 49.64 -5.64
CA GLY A 42 36.04 49.97 -6.77
C GLY A 42 36.22 48.87 -7.81
N PHE A 43 35.28 47.90 -7.89
CA PHE A 43 35.29 46.88 -8.93
C PHE A 43 34.77 47.47 -10.25
N GLY A 44 35.60 47.41 -11.30
CA GLY A 44 35.25 47.84 -12.67
C GLY A 44 34.81 46.66 -13.56
N ASN A 45 34.40 47.01 -14.78
CA ASN A 45 34.01 46.04 -15.81
C ASN A 45 33.02 44.96 -15.33
N CYS A 46 31.90 45.37 -14.72
CA CYS A 46 30.89 44.48 -14.14
C CYS A 46 29.99 43.89 -15.21
N GLN A 47 29.83 42.57 -15.21
CA GLN A 47 28.92 41.81 -16.08
C GLN A 47 27.97 40.95 -15.23
N TYR A 48 26.68 40.93 -15.60
CA TYR A 48 25.68 40.10 -14.94
C TYR A 48 25.56 38.72 -15.56
N TYR A 49 25.51 37.67 -14.70
CA TYR A 49 25.14 36.32 -15.06
C TYR A 49 23.89 35.97 -14.22
N VAL A 50 22.78 35.64 -14.93
CA VAL A 50 21.46 35.55 -14.28
C VAL A 50 20.78 34.25 -14.60
N ASP A 51 20.51 33.44 -13.58
CA ASP A 51 19.69 32.24 -13.64
C ASP A 51 18.36 32.47 -12.88
N ASP A 52 17.35 33.02 -13.57
CA ASP A 52 16.02 33.20 -13.03
C ASP A 52 15.15 31.95 -13.25
N GLY A 53 14.56 31.41 -12.18
CA GLY A 53 13.75 30.20 -12.22
C GLY A 53 14.53 28.86 -12.16
N TYR A 54 15.81 28.88 -11.79
CA TYR A 54 16.63 27.66 -11.67
C TYR A 54 16.94 27.30 -10.20
N SER A 55 16.71 26.02 -9.85
CA SER A 55 16.99 25.52 -8.50
C SER A 55 18.49 25.33 -8.26
N GLY A 56 18.95 25.64 -7.05
CA GLY A 56 20.34 25.37 -6.63
C GLY A 56 20.73 23.90 -6.49
N THR A 57 19.81 22.98 -6.77
CA THR A 57 20.04 21.53 -6.77
C THR A 57 20.14 20.90 -8.16
N ASN A 58 19.98 21.70 -9.22
CA ASN A 58 20.03 21.26 -10.61
C ASN A 58 21.29 21.81 -11.28
N SER A 59 21.98 20.96 -12.04
CA SER A 59 23.17 21.33 -12.83
C SER A 59 22.85 22.18 -14.08
N ASP A 60 21.56 22.24 -14.49
CA ASP A 60 21.13 23.00 -15.67
C ASP A 60 20.93 24.49 -15.32
N ARG A 61 22.05 25.22 -15.17
CA ARG A 61 22.10 26.66 -14.92
C ARG A 61 22.93 27.31 -16.05
N PRO A 62 22.28 27.74 -17.15
CA PRO A 62 23.00 28.19 -18.33
C PRO A 62 23.92 29.37 -18.05
N ALA A 63 23.46 30.38 -17.30
CA ALA A 63 24.31 31.53 -16.99
C ALA A 63 25.46 31.16 -16.02
N PHE A 64 25.28 30.17 -15.15
CA PHE A 64 26.37 29.67 -14.33
C PHE A 64 27.40 28.89 -15.13
N GLN A 65 26.97 28.10 -16.12
CA GLN A 65 27.88 27.40 -17.00
C GLN A 65 28.68 28.39 -17.87
N GLU A 66 28.04 29.44 -18.43
CA GLU A 66 28.69 30.53 -19.14
C GLU A 66 29.75 31.22 -18.25
N LEU A 67 29.41 31.49 -16.97
CA LEU A 67 30.38 32.04 -16.01
C LEU A 67 31.58 31.11 -15.81
N LEU A 68 31.36 29.80 -15.67
CA LEU A 68 32.46 28.84 -15.49
C LEU A 68 33.35 28.75 -16.76
N ASP A 69 32.76 28.83 -17.93
CA ASP A 69 33.52 28.85 -19.19
C ASP A 69 34.34 30.13 -19.34
N ASP A 70 33.78 31.30 -19.04
CA ASP A 70 34.51 32.58 -19.04
C ASP A 70 35.62 32.61 -17.97
N ILE A 71 35.47 31.91 -16.84
CA ILE A 71 36.53 31.71 -15.86
C ILE A 71 37.67 30.86 -16.45
N ARG A 72 37.34 29.73 -17.11
CA ARG A 72 38.32 28.85 -17.77
C ARG A 72 39.10 29.59 -18.87
N ASP A 73 38.42 30.47 -19.58
CA ASP A 73 39.02 31.33 -20.60
C ASP A 73 39.89 32.48 -20.01
N GLY A 74 39.92 32.60 -18.67
CA GLY A 74 40.69 33.65 -17.99
C GLY A 74 40.15 35.05 -18.11
N LYS A 75 38.88 35.22 -18.55
CA LYS A 75 38.21 36.52 -18.73
C LYS A 75 37.73 37.15 -17.42
N VAL A 76 37.47 36.34 -16.39
CA VAL A 76 36.91 36.78 -15.09
C VAL A 76 38.02 36.92 -14.05
N ALA A 77 38.02 38.01 -13.33
CA ALA A 77 38.95 38.25 -12.18
C ALA A 77 38.26 38.05 -10.82
N THR A 78 36.98 38.41 -10.72
CA THR A 78 36.23 38.37 -9.47
C THR A 78 34.81 37.90 -9.73
N VAL A 79 34.29 37.03 -8.84
CA VAL A 79 32.89 36.63 -8.81
C VAL A 79 32.26 37.17 -7.52
N ILE A 80 31.15 37.89 -7.65
CA ILE A 80 30.41 38.43 -6.52
C ILE A 80 29.00 37.86 -6.52
N THR A 81 28.57 37.31 -5.38
CA THR A 81 27.22 36.80 -5.14
C THR A 81 26.59 37.43 -3.91
N LYS A 82 25.26 37.39 -3.80
CA LYS A 82 24.56 37.83 -2.61
C LYS A 82 24.97 37.01 -1.36
N ASP A 83 24.97 35.69 -1.51
CA ASP A 83 25.32 34.70 -0.49
C ASP A 83 25.87 33.42 -1.16
N GLN A 84 26.55 32.54 -0.40
CA GLN A 84 27.15 31.30 -0.91
C GLN A 84 26.12 30.35 -1.49
N SER A 85 24.86 30.40 -1.01
CA SER A 85 23.79 29.55 -1.51
C SER A 85 23.46 29.77 -2.99
N ARG A 86 23.92 30.89 -3.59
CA ARG A 86 23.78 31.17 -5.02
C ARG A 86 24.66 30.26 -5.86
N LEU A 87 25.85 29.89 -5.39
CA LEU A 87 26.72 28.93 -6.09
C LEU A 87 26.11 27.54 -6.11
N GLY A 88 25.53 27.08 -5.00
CA GLY A 88 24.91 25.78 -4.86
C GLY A 88 24.29 25.57 -3.49
N ARG A 89 23.37 24.59 -3.37
CA ARG A 89 22.84 24.14 -2.08
C ARG A 89 23.59 22.90 -1.55
N ASN A 90 24.44 22.30 -2.38
CA ASN A 90 25.28 21.18 -1.99
C ASN A 90 26.64 21.72 -1.55
N HIS A 91 26.99 21.54 -0.26
CA HIS A 91 28.25 22.02 0.30
C HIS A 91 29.49 21.43 -0.39
N ILE A 92 29.40 20.19 -0.96
CA ILE A 92 30.50 19.56 -1.68
C ILE A 92 30.77 20.32 -2.97
N GLU A 93 29.75 20.61 -3.78
CA GLU A 93 29.90 21.37 -5.04
C GLU A 93 30.35 22.81 -4.75
N THR A 94 29.72 23.47 -3.77
CA THR A 94 30.09 24.84 -3.40
C THR A 94 31.52 24.90 -2.86
N GLY A 95 31.92 23.94 -2.04
CA GLY A 95 33.29 23.79 -1.55
C GLY A 95 34.29 23.57 -2.68
N THR A 96 33.97 22.71 -3.65
CA THR A 96 34.82 22.47 -4.82
C THR A 96 35.04 23.76 -5.63
N TYR A 97 34.01 24.58 -5.83
CA TYR A 97 34.19 25.88 -6.50
C TYR A 97 35.03 26.85 -5.69
N MET A 98 34.79 26.96 -4.40
CA MET A 98 35.46 27.94 -3.53
C MET A 98 36.89 27.56 -3.18
N GLU A 99 37.15 26.27 -2.95
CA GLU A 99 38.43 25.78 -2.43
C GLU A 99 39.38 25.28 -3.53
N ILE A 100 38.83 24.88 -4.69
CA ILE A 100 39.62 24.30 -5.78
C ILE A 100 39.51 25.17 -7.04
N PHE A 101 38.30 25.26 -7.63
CA PHE A 101 38.12 25.83 -8.97
C PHE A 101 38.47 27.32 -9.08
N PHE A 102 37.96 28.17 -8.17
CA PHE A 102 38.25 29.61 -8.21
C PHE A 102 39.73 29.90 -7.91
N PRO A 103 40.35 29.29 -6.89
CA PRO A 103 41.79 29.44 -6.62
C PRO A 103 42.68 28.99 -7.80
N GLU A 104 42.39 27.82 -8.40
CA GLU A 104 43.17 27.32 -9.56
C GLU A 104 43.15 28.27 -10.74
N HIS A 105 42.05 29.03 -10.96
CA HIS A 105 41.94 30.02 -12.03
C HIS A 105 42.30 31.45 -11.59
N GLY A 106 42.76 31.63 -10.36
CA GLY A 106 43.13 32.93 -9.80
C GLY A 106 41.95 33.91 -9.69
N VAL A 107 40.73 33.39 -9.46
CA VAL A 107 39.49 34.16 -9.35
C VAL A 107 39.19 34.45 -7.89
N ARG A 108 39.00 35.73 -7.52
CA ARG A 108 38.52 36.15 -6.21
C ARG A 108 37.02 35.89 -6.10
N TYR A 109 36.57 35.27 -5.00
CA TYR A 109 35.14 35.04 -4.74
C TYR A 109 34.67 35.83 -3.51
N ILE A 110 33.56 36.57 -3.65
CA ILE A 110 32.95 37.36 -2.60
C ILE A 110 31.47 36.99 -2.44
N ALA A 111 31.03 36.68 -1.22
CA ALA A 111 29.63 36.50 -0.83
C ALA A 111 29.22 37.56 0.20
N ILE A 112 28.45 38.56 -0.25
CA ILE A 112 28.23 39.81 0.52
C ILE A 112 27.56 39.53 1.86
N ASN A 113 26.41 38.84 1.89
CA ASN A 113 25.65 38.60 3.12
C ASN A 113 26.36 37.64 4.08
N ASP A 114 27.23 36.78 3.56
CA ASP A 114 28.02 35.85 4.38
C ASP A 114 29.30 36.48 4.90
N GLY A 115 29.61 37.72 4.46
CA GLY A 115 30.85 38.40 4.79
C GLY A 115 32.10 37.64 4.32
N TYR A 116 31.97 36.81 3.29
CA TYR A 116 33.04 35.95 2.80
C TYR A 116 33.81 36.62 1.65
N ASP A 117 35.14 36.64 1.75
CA ASP A 117 36.05 37.08 0.71
C ASP A 117 37.24 36.11 0.66
N SER A 118 37.50 35.52 -0.49
CA SER A 118 38.60 34.56 -0.68
C SER A 118 40.00 35.16 -0.54
N ASN A 119 40.12 36.50 -0.54
CA ASN A 119 41.38 37.17 -0.29
C ASN A 119 41.70 37.37 1.23
N GLU A 120 40.72 37.12 2.12
CA GLU A 120 40.90 37.23 3.56
C GLU A 120 41.17 35.83 4.16
N GLN A 121 42.41 35.54 4.47
CA GLN A 121 42.90 34.23 4.90
C GLN A 121 42.19 33.71 6.18
N SER A 122 41.80 34.58 7.10
CA SER A 122 41.07 34.20 8.33
C SER A 122 39.64 33.71 8.10
N GLN A 123 39.05 33.99 6.95
CA GLN A 123 37.69 33.58 6.59
C GLN A 123 37.65 32.23 5.83
N MET A 124 38.74 31.84 5.17
CA MET A 124 38.86 30.56 4.51
C MET A 124 38.79 29.39 5.53
N ASP A 125 39.36 29.55 6.72
CA ASP A 125 39.40 28.49 7.74
C ASP A 125 38.03 28.21 8.38
N ILE A 126 37.11 29.19 8.38
CA ILE A 126 35.79 29.08 9.03
C ILE A 126 34.69 28.65 8.02
N ALA A 127 34.88 28.88 6.73
CA ALA A 127 33.88 28.58 5.72
C ALA A 127 33.42 27.09 5.70
N PRO A 128 34.30 26.06 5.81
CA PRO A 128 33.91 24.68 5.88
C PRO A 128 33.01 24.38 7.09
N PHE A 129 33.32 24.96 8.25
CA PHE A 129 32.52 24.77 9.48
C PHE A 129 31.12 25.39 9.35
N ARG A 130 31.00 26.56 8.72
CA ARG A 130 29.70 27.19 8.44
C ARG A 130 28.85 26.33 7.51
N ASN A 131 29.45 25.74 6.48
CA ASN A 131 28.78 24.84 5.54
C ASN A 131 28.28 23.56 6.25
N ILE A 132 29.09 22.97 7.14
CA ILE A 132 28.72 21.81 7.95
C ILE A 132 27.56 22.16 8.89
N ILE A 133 27.60 23.29 9.56
CA ILE A 133 26.53 23.74 10.47
C ILE A 133 25.23 23.95 9.70
N ASN A 134 25.26 24.58 8.53
CA ASN A 134 24.09 24.78 7.68
C ASN A 134 23.50 23.44 7.21
N GLU A 135 24.33 22.46 6.84
CA GLU A 135 23.85 21.13 6.49
C GLU A 135 23.24 20.39 7.69
N MET A 136 23.87 20.49 8.87
CA MET A 136 23.33 19.91 10.11
C MET A 136 21.97 20.52 10.45
N TYR A 137 21.82 21.83 10.36
CA TYR A 137 20.57 22.54 10.59
C TYR A 137 19.47 22.09 9.60
N ALA A 138 19.80 21.98 8.31
CA ALA A 138 18.87 21.48 7.29
C ALA A 138 18.45 20.03 7.55
N LYS A 139 19.38 19.16 7.95
CA LYS A 139 19.11 17.78 8.34
C LYS A 139 18.22 17.70 9.59
N ASP A 140 18.50 18.48 10.60
CA ASP A 140 17.71 18.51 11.84
C ASP A 140 16.28 19.01 11.58
N THR A 141 16.13 20.11 10.85
CA THR A 141 14.84 20.64 10.42
C THR A 141 14.05 19.59 9.61
N SER A 142 14.70 18.91 8.67
CA SER A 142 14.05 17.83 7.90
C SER A 142 13.60 16.67 8.79
N ARG A 143 14.39 16.28 9.80
CA ARG A 143 14.01 15.25 10.79
C ARG A 143 12.80 15.68 11.62
N LYS A 144 12.80 16.91 12.12
CA LYS A 144 11.70 17.48 12.91
C LYS A 144 10.40 17.52 12.10
N ILE A 145 10.45 18.01 10.86
CA ILE A 145 9.28 18.02 9.96
C ILE A 145 8.77 16.61 9.71
N LYS A 146 9.66 15.65 9.35
CA LYS A 146 9.28 14.26 9.12
C LYS A 146 8.66 13.62 10.36
N SER A 147 9.22 13.87 11.55
CA SER A 147 8.68 13.39 12.83
C SER A 147 7.29 13.95 13.10
N ALA A 148 7.10 15.26 12.95
CA ALA A 148 5.79 15.91 13.14
C ALA A 148 4.75 15.39 12.16
N LEU A 149 5.10 15.21 10.88
CA LEU A 149 4.22 14.62 9.88
C LEU A 149 3.88 13.16 10.19
N ARG A 150 4.85 12.39 10.69
CA ARG A 150 4.63 11.01 11.11
C ARG A 150 3.67 10.91 12.29
N THR A 151 3.81 11.77 13.27
CA THR A 151 2.90 11.85 14.43
C THR A 151 1.48 12.20 13.98
N ARG A 152 1.32 13.21 13.11
CA ARG A 152 0.01 13.58 12.56
C ARG A 152 -0.65 12.43 11.78
N LYS A 153 0.15 11.69 10.98
CA LYS A 153 -0.35 10.52 10.25
C LYS A 153 -0.79 9.40 11.20
N LYS A 154 0.01 9.10 12.23
CA LYS A 154 -0.33 8.10 13.24
C LYS A 154 -1.60 8.44 14.01
N SER A 155 -1.92 9.72 14.20
CA SER A 155 -3.18 10.17 14.82
C SER A 155 -4.37 10.19 13.84
N GLY A 156 -4.24 9.59 12.65
CA GLY A 156 -5.33 9.48 11.68
C GLY A 156 -5.60 10.75 10.85
N LYS A 157 -4.74 11.77 10.94
CA LYS A 157 -4.91 13.02 10.19
C LYS A 157 -4.46 12.89 8.75
N TYR A 158 -5.32 13.30 7.82
CA TYR A 158 -5.00 13.36 6.40
C TYR A 158 -4.17 14.60 6.09
N ILE A 159 -2.93 14.42 5.61
CA ILE A 159 -1.97 15.53 5.45
C ILE A 159 -1.60 15.85 3.99
N SER A 160 -2.17 15.14 3.01
CA SER A 160 -1.89 15.44 1.60
C SER A 160 -2.55 16.75 1.17
N SER A 161 -1.99 17.41 0.14
CA SER A 161 -2.50 18.69 -0.38
C SER A 161 -3.91 18.58 -0.96
N GLY A 162 -4.21 17.50 -1.70
CA GLY A 162 -5.51 17.24 -2.30
C GLY A 162 -6.19 16.02 -1.72
N ALA A 163 -7.52 16.03 -1.61
CA ALA A 163 -8.30 14.86 -1.26
C ALA A 163 -8.28 13.81 -2.39
N PRO A 164 -8.38 12.50 -2.10
CA PRO A 164 -8.60 11.46 -3.10
C PRO A 164 -9.92 11.69 -3.85
N PHE A 165 -10.04 11.13 -5.03
CA PHE A 165 -11.31 11.15 -5.77
C PHE A 165 -12.39 10.41 -4.97
N GLY A 166 -13.60 10.92 -4.92
CA GLY A 166 -14.66 10.42 -4.04
C GLY A 166 -14.72 11.09 -2.66
N TYR A 167 -13.65 11.80 -2.27
CA TYR A 167 -13.59 12.55 -1.02
C TYR A 167 -13.25 14.02 -1.25
N GLN A 168 -13.66 14.84 -0.30
CA GLN A 168 -13.22 16.23 -0.13
C GLN A 168 -12.67 16.43 1.27
N LYS A 169 -11.92 17.51 1.46
CA LYS A 169 -11.46 17.89 2.80
C LYS A 169 -12.59 18.56 3.55
N ASP A 170 -12.74 18.21 4.83
CA ASP A 170 -13.69 18.86 5.70
C ASP A 170 -13.37 20.37 5.79
N PRO A 171 -14.35 21.25 5.52
CA PRO A 171 -14.15 22.69 5.67
C PRO A 171 -13.78 23.12 7.10
N ALA A 172 -14.20 22.35 8.12
CA ALA A 172 -13.91 22.63 9.53
C ALA A 172 -12.56 22.06 9.97
N ASP A 173 -12.13 20.91 9.43
CA ASP A 173 -10.79 20.33 9.68
C ASP A 173 -10.17 19.83 8.37
N HIS A 174 -9.30 20.63 7.77
CA HIS A 174 -8.60 20.26 6.53
C HIS A 174 -7.73 18.99 6.62
N ASN A 175 -7.58 18.40 7.80
CA ASN A 175 -6.90 17.13 8.00
C ASN A 175 -7.87 15.93 8.12
N HIS A 176 -9.16 16.16 7.93
CA HIS A 176 -10.21 15.14 7.88
C HIS A 176 -10.78 15.01 6.47
N LEU A 177 -11.17 13.78 6.09
CA LEU A 177 -11.83 13.50 4.80
C LEU A 177 -13.32 13.29 5.03
N VAL A 178 -14.13 13.93 4.20
CA VAL A 178 -15.58 13.72 4.13
C VAL A 178 -15.95 13.26 2.73
N ILE A 179 -17.02 12.48 2.60
CA ILE A 179 -17.49 11.96 1.31
C ILE A 179 -17.91 13.12 0.41
N ASP A 180 -17.47 13.11 -0.84
CA ASP A 180 -17.93 14.05 -1.87
C ASP A 180 -19.13 13.45 -2.61
N PRO A 181 -20.36 13.98 -2.44
CA PRO A 181 -21.55 13.40 -3.05
C PRO A 181 -21.53 13.40 -4.59
N ASN A 182 -20.71 14.24 -5.21
CA ASN A 182 -20.61 14.33 -6.67
C ASN A 182 -19.71 13.24 -7.26
N THR A 183 -18.68 12.81 -6.53
CA THR A 183 -17.65 11.91 -7.05
C THR A 183 -17.65 10.53 -6.39
N ALA A 184 -18.18 10.38 -5.18
CA ALA A 184 -18.31 9.10 -4.49
C ALA A 184 -19.12 8.04 -5.28
N PRO A 185 -20.25 8.37 -5.93
CA PRO A 185 -20.99 7.38 -6.72
C PRO A 185 -20.18 6.77 -7.86
N VAL A 186 -19.24 7.53 -8.44
CA VAL A 186 -18.35 7.00 -9.48
C VAL A 186 -17.36 5.99 -8.91
N VAL A 187 -16.89 6.21 -7.68
CA VAL A 187 -16.03 5.24 -6.98
C VAL A 187 -16.80 3.95 -6.70
N GLU A 188 -18.02 4.04 -6.17
CA GLU A 188 -18.89 2.87 -5.94
C GLU A 188 -19.14 2.10 -7.23
N TYR A 189 -19.37 2.82 -8.34
CA TYR A 189 -19.57 2.21 -9.65
C TYR A 189 -18.34 1.48 -10.16
N ILE A 190 -17.13 2.02 -9.96
CA ILE A 190 -15.87 1.34 -10.29
C ILE A 190 -15.73 0.04 -9.49
N TYR A 191 -16.08 0.06 -8.20
CA TYR A 191 -16.03 -1.13 -7.35
C TYR A 191 -17.08 -2.18 -7.77
N SER A 192 -18.31 -1.78 -8.10
CA SER A 192 -19.34 -2.73 -8.58
C SER A 192 -18.94 -3.41 -9.89
N MET A 193 -18.36 -2.68 -10.84
CA MET A 193 -17.81 -3.26 -12.07
C MET A 193 -16.67 -4.25 -11.81
N ALA A 194 -15.81 -3.96 -10.82
CA ALA A 194 -14.75 -4.88 -10.43
C ALA A 194 -15.30 -6.16 -9.78
N GLU A 195 -16.36 -6.05 -8.95
CA GLU A 195 -17.09 -7.18 -8.37
C GLU A 195 -17.81 -8.03 -9.42
N GLU A 196 -18.34 -7.40 -10.49
CA GLU A 196 -18.91 -8.08 -11.65
C GLU A 196 -17.87 -8.82 -12.51
N GLY A 197 -16.59 -8.65 -12.18
CA GLY A 197 -15.54 -9.35 -12.89
C GLY A 197 -15.00 -8.60 -14.10
N LEU A 198 -15.25 -7.30 -14.28
CA LEU A 198 -14.63 -6.53 -15.34
C LEU A 198 -13.14 -6.28 -15.06
N GLY A 199 -12.29 -6.41 -16.07
CA GLY A 199 -10.87 -6.06 -16.00
C GLY A 199 -10.65 -4.54 -16.08
N LEU A 200 -9.52 -4.05 -15.60
CA LEU A 200 -9.20 -2.61 -15.53
C LEU A 200 -9.44 -1.87 -16.85
N HIS A 201 -9.02 -2.44 -17.98
CA HIS A 201 -9.25 -1.86 -19.31
C HIS A 201 -10.72 -1.84 -19.72
N ARG A 202 -11.50 -2.88 -19.35
CA ARG A 202 -12.94 -2.93 -19.64
C ARG A 202 -13.69 -1.91 -18.79
N ILE A 203 -13.29 -1.70 -17.52
CA ILE A 203 -13.82 -0.65 -16.66
C ILE A 203 -13.52 0.73 -17.26
N ALA A 204 -12.27 0.99 -17.69
CA ALA A 204 -11.89 2.24 -18.32
C ALA A 204 -12.72 2.52 -19.58
N LYS A 205 -12.88 1.50 -20.45
CA LYS A 205 -13.67 1.59 -21.66
C LYS A 205 -15.14 1.89 -21.35
N ARG A 206 -15.74 1.21 -20.37
CA ARG A 206 -17.15 1.42 -19.99
C ARG A 206 -17.38 2.84 -19.45
N LEU A 207 -16.47 3.35 -18.60
CA LEU A 207 -16.52 4.73 -18.13
C LEU A 207 -16.41 5.75 -19.28
N HIS A 208 -15.56 5.45 -20.30
CA HIS A 208 -15.44 6.27 -21.50
C HIS A 208 -16.74 6.24 -22.33
N ASP A 209 -17.28 5.04 -22.60
CA ASP A 209 -18.49 4.87 -23.43
C ASP A 209 -19.72 5.54 -22.78
N GLU A 210 -19.81 5.50 -21.46
CA GLU A 210 -20.85 6.15 -20.64
C GLU A 210 -20.59 7.64 -20.37
N LYS A 211 -19.50 8.20 -20.90
CA LYS A 211 -19.10 9.60 -20.76
C LYS A 211 -18.98 10.07 -19.30
N VAL A 212 -18.40 9.22 -18.46
CA VAL A 212 -18.10 9.57 -17.07
C VAL A 212 -16.82 10.42 -17.03
N LEU A 213 -16.91 11.63 -16.45
CA LEU A 213 -15.78 12.55 -16.35
C LEU A 213 -14.63 11.96 -15.51
N LYS A 214 -13.40 12.10 -15.99
CA LYS A 214 -12.23 11.67 -15.20
C LYS A 214 -11.88 12.67 -14.09
N PRO A 215 -11.19 12.25 -13.03
CA PRO A 215 -10.98 13.04 -11.79
C PRO A 215 -10.39 14.43 -11.96
N CYS A 216 -9.53 14.65 -12.95
CA CYS A 216 -8.92 15.96 -13.18
C CYS A 216 -9.92 17.03 -13.64
N TYR A 217 -11.06 16.64 -14.25
CA TYR A 217 -12.09 17.57 -14.69
C TYR A 217 -13.00 18.04 -13.58
N TYR A 218 -13.24 17.22 -12.56
CA TYR A 218 -13.94 17.65 -11.34
C TYR A 218 -13.15 18.71 -10.54
N LYS A 219 -11.85 18.82 -10.80
CA LYS A 219 -10.95 19.79 -10.14
C LYS A 219 -10.48 20.92 -11.08
N LYS A 220 -11.14 21.08 -12.25
CA LYS A 220 -10.74 22.06 -13.28
C LYS A 220 -10.64 23.49 -12.72
N GLU A 221 -11.60 23.89 -11.88
CA GLU A 221 -11.63 25.21 -11.25
C GLU A 221 -10.46 25.45 -10.27
N MET A 222 -9.96 24.36 -9.64
CA MET A 222 -8.95 24.44 -8.59
C MET A 222 -7.51 24.51 -9.13
N PHE A 223 -7.23 24.04 -10.36
CA PHE A 223 -5.87 23.91 -10.88
C PHE A 223 -5.55 24.79 -12.09
N GLY A 224 -6.52 25.52 -12.68
CA GLY A 224 -6.32 26.49 -13.77
C GLY A 224 -5.56 25.96 -15.00
N ARG A 225 -5.38 24.65 -15.15
CA ARG A 225 -4.62 24.06 -16.25
C ARG A 225 -5.54 23.87 -17.45
N PHE A 226 -5.05 24.22 -18.64
CA PHE A 226 -5.66 23.81 -19.90
C PHE A 226 -5.72 22.27 -19.94
N ILE A 227 -6.91 21.72 -19.82
CA ILE A 227 -7.18 20.31 -19.93
C ILE A 227 -7.86 20.14 -21.28
N ASP A 228 -7.31 19.23 -22.09
CA ASP A 228 -7.81 18.87 -23.41
C ASP A 228 -9.22 18.27 -23.29
N ASP A 229 -10.24 19.00 -23.73
CA ASP A 229 -11.65 18.59 -23.60
C ASP A 229 -11.96 17.32 -24.42
N GLU A 230 -11.15 16.96 -25.42
CA GLU A 230 -11.27 15.71 -26.16
C GLU A 230 -10.97 14.47 -25.31
N LYS A 231 -10.18 14.63 -24.22
CA LYS A 231 -9.76 13.53 -23.32
C LYS A 231 -10.50 13.51 -21.98
N MET A 232 -11.63 14.19 -21.89
CA MET A 232 -12.35 14.32 -20.60
C MET A 232 -12.89 12.99 -20.07
N TYR A 233 -13.10 12.01 -20.94
CA TYR A 233 -13.62 10.68 -20.60
C TYR A 233 -12.57 9.58 -20.67
N ASP A 234 -11.32 9.91 -21.03
CA ASP A 234 -10.24 8.93 -21.19
C ASP A 234 -9.68 8.49 -19.83
N TRP A 235 -10.32 7.53 -19.22
CA TRP A 235 -9.87 6.94 -17.96
C TRP A 235 -8.62 6.08 -18.19
N ASP A 236 -7.60 6.29 -17.35
CA ASP A 236 -6.42 5.46 -17.34
C ASP A 236 -6.64 4.21 -16.45
N SER A 237 -6.37 3.02 -17.00
CA SER A 237 -6.43 1.75 -16.26
C SER A 237 -5.50 1.72 -15.04
N ALA A 238 -4.37 2.46 -15.07
CA ALA A 238 -3.48 2.60 -13.93
C ALA A 238 -4.13 3.40 -12.79
N TYR A 239 -4.91 4.42 -13.13
CA TYR A 239 -5.66 5.18 -12.13
C TYR A 239 -6.79 4.34 -11.51
N ILE A 240 -7.53 3.58 -12.32
CA ILE A 240 -8.54 2.63 -11.83
C ILE A 240 -7.90 1.59 -10.89
N SER A 241 -6.74 1.05 -11.27
CA SER A 241 -5.97 0.17 -10.39
C SER A 241 -5.61 0.83 -9.05
N GLN A 242 -5.20 2.10 -9.08
CA GLN A 242 -4.91 2.87 -7.87
C GLN A 242 -6.14 3.04 -6.99
N VAL A 243 -7.32 3.34 -7.58
CA VAL A 243 -8.59 3.45 -6.85
C VAL A 243 -8.93 2.13 -6.18
N LEU A 244 -8.93 1.03 -6.91
CA LEU A 244 -9.32 -0.28 -6.40
C LEU A 244 -8.38 -0.83 -5.31
N HIS A 245 -7.06 -0.54 -5.36
CA HIS A 245 -6.11 -1.00 -4.36
C HIS A 245 -5.98 -0.06 -3.14
N SER A 246 -6.61 1.11 -3.16
CA SER A 246 -6.45 2.09 -2.11
C SER A 246 -7.36 1.81 -0.90
N PRO A 247 -6.84 1.54 0.30
CA PRO A 247 -7.66 1.32 1.49
C PRO A 247 -8.27 2.62 2.03
N VAL A 248 -7.97 3.77 1.43
CA VAL A 248 -8.64 5.04 1.76
C VAL A 248 -10.15 4.93 1.52
N TYR A 249 -10.58 4.17 0.51
CA TYR A 249 -11.99 3.96 0.22
C TYR A 249 -12.72 3.10 1.26
N ALA A 250 -11.96 2.29 2.02
CA ALA A 250 -12.45 1.55 3.18
C ALA A 250 -12.28 2.30 4.52
N GLY A 251 -12.04 3.61 4.49
CA GLY A 251 -11.92 4.44 5.69
C GLY A 251 -10.55 4.44 6.36
N HIS A 252 -9.49 3.93 5.69
CA HIS A 252 -8.17 3.79 6.27
C HIS A 252 -7.15 4.70 5.60
N ILE A 253 -6.20 5.26 6.36
CA ILE A 253 -5.08 6.04 5.80
C ILE A 253 -3.82 5.19 5.78
N ILE A 254 -3.17 5.14 4.61
CA ILE A 254 -1.83 4.55 4.44
C ILE A 254 -0.78 5.67 4.46
N TYR A 255 0.33 5.43 5.13
CA TYR A 255 1.51 6.28 5.06
C TYR A 255 2.80 5.48 4.85
N GLU A 256 3.86 6.19 4.42
CA GLU A 256 5.18 5.59 4.14
C GLU A 256 5.23 4.60 2.96
N ALA A 257 4.28 4.69 2.02
CA ALA A 257 4.29 3.78 0.85
C ALA A 257 5.53 3.95 -0.06
N LYS A 258 6.06 5.17 -0.18
CA LYS A 258 7.21 5.50 -1.04
C LYS A 258 8.10 6.56 -0.40
N PRO A 259 8.79 6.28 0.73
CA PRO A 259 9.71 7.23 1.34
C PRO A 259 10.91 7.51 0.43
N THR A 260 11.46 8.73 0.51
CA THR A 260 12.73 9.06 -0.16
C THR A 260 13.88 8.40 0.57
N VAL A 261 14.87 7.88 -0.19
CA VAL A 261 16.05 7.20 0.37
C VAL A 261 16.88 8.14 1.25
N SER A 262 17.04 9.39 0.82
CA SER A 262 17.75 10.42 1.58
C SER A 262 17.18 11.82 1.30
N MET A 263 17.61 12.82 2.06
CA MET A 263 17.22 14.22 1.83
C MET A 263 17.78 14.77 0.50
N LYS A 264 18.95 14.30 0.09
CA LYS A 264 19.62 14.73 -1.14
C LYS A 264 19.22 13.93 -2.38
N SER A 265 18.54 12.78 -2.21
CA SER A 265 18.16 11.89 -3.30
C SER A 265 16.67 12.00 -3.62
N LYS A 266 16.33 12.18 -4.89
CA LYS A 266 14.95 12.07 -5.39
C LYS A 266 14.48 10.61 -5.50
N LYS A 267 15.37 9.64 -5.32
CA LYS A 267 15.06 8.21 -5.42
C LYS A 267 14.14 7.81 -4.26
N ARG A 268 13.02 7.15 -4.60
CA ARG A 268 12.04 6.64 -3.64
C ARG A 268 12.22 5.13 -3.48
N ARG A 269 12.09 4.64 -2.24
CA ARG A 269 12.03 3.21 -1.93
C ARG A 269 10.56 2.79 -1.93
N TYR A 270 10.24 1.74 -2.68
CA TYR A 270 8.93 1.11 -2.61
C TYR A 270 8.87 0.20 -1.38
N ILE A 271 7.81 0.33 -0.58
CA ILE A 271 7.52 -0.56 0.55
C ILE A 271 6.35 -1.47 0.13
N PRO A 272 6.49 -2.80 0.24
CA PRO A 272 5.39 -3.74 -0.02
C PRO A 272 4.15 -3.37 0.81
N PHE A 273 2.97 -3.75 0.33
CA PHE A 273 1.71 -3.34 0.97
C PHE A 273 1.61 -3.85 2.41
N GLU A 274 2.06 -5.07 2.66
CA GLU A 274 2.03 -5.76 3.95
C GLU A 274 2.90 -5.08 5.02
N GLU A 275 3.95 -4.37 4.59
CA GLU A 275 4.87 -3.65 5.47
C GLU A 275 4.45 -2.17 5.70
N ARG A 276 3.39 -1.70 5.01
CA ARG A 276 2.96 -0.30 5.13
C ARG A 276 2.20 -0.09 6.43
N ALA A 277 2.43 1.04 7.05
CA ALA A 277 1.65 1.43 8.22
C ALA A 277 0.27 1.95 7.78
N ILE A 278 -0.78 1.29 8.29
CA ILE A 278 -2.18 1.62 8.04
C ILE A 278 -2.79 2.12 9.35
N VAL A 279 -3.50 3.23 9.30
CA VAL A 279 -4.33 3.72 10.42
C VAL A 279 -5.79 3.45 10.05
N PRO A 280 -6.47 2.55 10.77
CA PRO A 280 -7.84 2.18 10.46
C PRO A 280 -8.85 3.23 10.94
N ASN A 281 -10.02 3.26 10.31
CA ASN A 281 -11.22 4.01 10.72
C ASN A 281 -10.95 5.49 10.99
N THR A 282 -10.26 6.15 10.04
CA THR A 282 -9.89 7.57 10.15
C THR A 282 -10.94 8.52 9.57
N HIS A 283 -11.83 8.02 8.74
CA HIS A 283 -12.89 8.77 8.06
C HIS A 283 -13.99 7.81 7.60
N GLU A 284 -15.12 8.34 7.20
CA GLU A 284 -16.24 7.55 6.68
C GLU A 284 -15.86 6.82 5.39
N ALA A 285 -16.15 5.53 5.35
CA ALA A 285 -15.84 4.68 4.20
C ALA A 285 -16.88 4.84 3.09
N ILE A 286 -16.43 5.05 1.84
CA ILE A 286 -17.31 4.95 0.66
C ILE A 286 -17.64 3.48 0.39
N ILE A 287 -16.67 2.60 0.58
CA ILE A 287 -16.79 1.16 0.31
C ILE A 287 -16.67 0.42 1.64
N PRO A 288 -17.67 -0.38 2.04
CA PRO A 288 -17.57 -1.24 3.22
C PRO A 288 -16.34 -2.15 3.17
N GLN A 289 -15.77 -2.47 4.33
CA GLN A 289 -14.50 -3.21 4.45
C GLN A 289 -14.57 -4.58 3.76
N ASP A 290 -15.66 -5.31 3.94
CA ASP A 290 -15.93 -6.61 3.32
C ASP A 290 -15.91 -6.55 1.79
N ARG A 291 -16.54 -5.52 1.20
CA ARG A 291 -16.53 -5.27 -0.23
C ARG A 291 -15.13 -4.94 -0.74
N TRP A 292 -14.40 -4.08 -0.02
CA TRP A 292 -13.03 -3.72 -0.37
C TRP A 292 -12.13 -4.96 -0.39
N GLU A 293 -12.18 -5.78 0.65
CA GLU A 293 -11.41 -7.04 0.75
C GLU A 293 -11.79 -8.03 -0.36
N ASN A 294 -13.08 -8.12 -0.69
CA ASN A 294 -13.53 -8.95 -1.80
C ASN A 294 -12.88 -8.54 -3.13
N VAL A 295 -12.87 -7.24 -3.42
CA VAL A 295 -12.24 -6.70 -4.63
C VAL A 295 -10.72 -6.95 -4.62
N GLN A 296 -10.02 -6.82 -3.47
CA GLN A 296 -8.59 -7.15 -3.38
C GLN A 296 -8.32 -8.61 -3.78
N ARG A 297 -9.15 -9.55 -3.33
CA ARG A 297 -9.02 -10.97 -3.67
C ARG A 297 -9.27 -11.23 -5.16
N ILE A 298 -10.26 -10.57 -5.74
CA ILE A 298 -10.53 -10.63 -7.18
C ILE A 298 -9.31 -10.14 -7.99
N LEU A 299 -8.73 -9.03 -7.59
CA LEU A 299 -7.55 -8.47 -8.25
C LEU A 299 -6.33 -9.37 -8.10
N TYR A 300 -6.11 -9.95 -6.91
CA TYR A 300 -5.02 -10.89 -6.65
C TYR A 300 -5.16 -12.17 -7.48
N SER A 301 -6.34 -12.76 -7.53
CA SER A 301 -6.60 -13.98 -8.30
C SER A 301 -6.31 -13.78 -9.80
N ARG A 302 -6.52 -12.57 -10.31
CA ARG A 302 -6.22 -12.21 -11.70
C ARG A 302 -4.75 -11.96 -11.96
N SER A 303 -4.03 -11.37 -11.01
CA SER A 303 -2.60 -11.09 -11.17
C SER A 303 -1.78 -12.38 -11.27
N SER A 304 -2.25 -13.47 -10.66
CA SER A 304 -1.61 -14.80 -10.73
C SER A 304 -1.87 -15.55 -12.04
N SER A 305 -2.81 -15.08 -12.88
CA SER A 305 -3.18 -15.71 -14.14
C SER A 305 -2.53 -14.99 -15.33
N PHE A 306 -1.32 -15.38 -15.69
CA PHE A 306 -0.52 -14.79 -16.77
C PHE A 306 -1.04 -15.07 -18.20
N MET A 307 -2.08 -15.90 -18.39
CA MET A 307 -2.63 -16.22 -19.71
C MET A 307 -4.03 -15.63 -19.86
N CYS A 308 -4.17 -14.71 -20.79
CA CYS A 308 -5.46 -14.19 -21.21
C CYS A 308 -6.24 -15.27 -21.96
N ASP A 309 -7.45 -15.57 -21.51
CA ASP A 309 -8.38 -16.39 -22.28
C ASP A 309 -8.78 -15.59 -23.53
N LYS A 310 -8.34 -16.06 -24.70
CA LYS A 310 -8.69 -15.47 -26.01
C LYS A 310 -10.02 -16.02 -26.56
N THR A 311 -10.95 -16.36 -25.68
CA THR A 311 -12.24 -16.95 -26.04
C THR A 311 -13.36 -15.98 -25.70
N ASP A 312 -14.43 -16.00 -26.48
CA ASP A 312 -15.67 -15.23 -26.20
C ASP A 312 -16.49 -15.85 -25.06
N TYR A 313 -16.02 -16.95 -24.46
CA TYR A 313 -16.66 -17.58 -23.30
C TYR A 313 -16.53 -16.72 -22.06
N ASP A 314 -17.67 -16.35 -21.47
CA ASP A 314 -17.70 -15.63 -20.19
C ASP A 314 -17.31 -16.56 -19.03
N ASN A 315 -16.05 -16.51 -18.66
CA ASN A 315 -15.46 -17.39 -17.66
C ASN A 315 -15.72 -16.87 -16.25
N ILE A 316 -16.90 -17.18 -15.71
CA ILE A 316 -17.28 -16.79 -14.32
C ILE A 316 -16.41 -17.45 -13.24
N PHE A 317 -15.73 -18.58 -13.55
CA PHE A 317 -14.83 -19.28 -12.63
C PHE A 317 -13.36 -18.87 -12.75
N LYS A 318 -13.09 -17.77 -13.44
CA LYS A 318 -11.73 -17.31 -13.68
C LYS A 318 -10.97 -17.06 -12.36
N GLY A 319 -9.82 -17.75 -12.23
CA GLY A 319 -8.91 -17.59 -11.07
C GLY A 319 -9.20 -18.50 -9.88
N ILE A 320 -10.40 -19.09 -9.78
CA ILE A 320 -10.78 -19.99 -8.66
C ILE A 320 -10.61 -21.46 -8.98
N VAL A 321 -10.67 -21.89 -10.26
CA VAL A 321 -10.48 -23.29 -10.64
C VAL A 321 -9.00 -23.62 -10.73
N ARG A 322 -8.58 -24.65 -9.99
CA ARG A 322 -7.18 -25.08 -9.89
C ARG A 322 -7.06 -26.58 -10.10
N CYS A 323 -5.92 -26.98 -10.64
CA CYS A 323 -5.55 -28.39 -10.73
C CYS A 323 -5.23 -28.94 -9.34
N ALA A 324 -5.80 -30.09 -8.96
CA ALA A 324 -5.57 -30.71 -7.64
C ALA A 324 -4.10 -31.14 -7.45
N ASP A 325 -3.41 -31.57 -8.53
CA ASP A 325 -2.05 -32.11 -8.45
C ASP A 325 -0.98 -31.00 -8.39
N CYS A 326 -1.06 -29.99 -9.29
CA CYS A 326 -0.02 -28.96 -9.37
C CYS A 326 -0.41 -27.61 -8.73
N GLY A 327 -1.65 -27.45 -8.26
CA GLY A 327 -2.16 -26.25 -7.59
C GLY A 327 -2.33 -25.01 -8.49
N ARG A 328 -1.92 -25.07 -9.77
CA ARG A 328 -2.03 -23.94 -10.69
C ARG A 328 -3.44 -23.78 -11.24
N THR A 329 -3.78 -22.54 -11.60
CA THR A 329 -5.07 -22.23 -12.22
C THR A 329 -5.26 -22.97 -13.53
N MET A 330 -6.49 -23.43 -13.76
CA MET A 330 -6.88 -24.06 -15.02
C MET A 330 -7.28 -22.99 -16.04
N LEU A 331 -6.99 -23.27 -17.31
CA LEU A 331 -7.27 -22.39 -18.43
C LEU A 331 -8.47 -22.88 -19.20
N VAL A 332 -9.21 -21.95 -19.79
CA VAL A 332 -10.32 -22.28 -20.68
C VAL A 332 -9.79 -22.63 -22.08
N LYS A 333 -10.31 -23.69 -22.63
CA LYS A 333 -10.09 -24.17 -24.02
C LYS A 333 -11.45 -24.39 -24.69
N VAL A 334 -11.65 -23.78 -25.84
CA VAL A 334 -12.82 -24.05 -26.69
C VAL A 334 -12.40 -25.02 -27.76
N GLU A 335 -13.14 -26.13 -27.89
CA GLU A 335 -12.98 -27.13 -28.94
C GLU A 335 -14.14 -27.03 -29.95
N HIS A 336 -13.79 -26.66 -31.18
CA HIS A 336 -14.73 -26.62 -32.29
C HIS A 336 -14.85 -28.02 -32.91
N ARG A 337 -15.83 -28.83 -32.51
CA ARG A 337 -16.07 -30.15 -33.07
C ARG A 337 -17.03 -30.05 -34.24
N ARG A 338 -16.54 -30.32 -35.45
CA ARG A 338 -17.39 -30.44 -36.64
C ARG A 338 -18.09 -31.82 -36.66
N LYS A 339 -19.40 -31.84 -36.45
CA LYS A 339 -20.27 -32.96 -36.83
C LYS A 339 -20.87 -32.70 -38.21
N ARG A 340 -21.28 -33.76 -38.94
CA ARG A 340 -21.71 -33.69 -40.35
C ARG A 340 -22.69 -32.56 -40.71
N ASN A 341 -23.46 -32.03 -39.75
CA ASN A 341 -24.44 -30.94 -39.97
C ASN A 341 -24.45 -29.86 -38.89
N SER A 342 -23.48 -29.82 -37.96
CA SER A 342 -23.43 -28.79 -36.91
C SER A 342 -22.00 -28.58 -36.38
N VAL A 343 -21.68 -27.35 -36.03
CA VAL A 343 -20.49 -27.02 -35.24
C VAL A 343 -20.93 -26.96 -33.79
N LEU A 344 -20.39 -27.85 -32.96
CA LEU A 344 -20.62 -27.84 -31.51
C LEU A 344 -19.37 -27.31 -30.84
N ASP A 345 -19.47 -26.13 -30.28
CA ASP A 345 -18.41 -25.53 -29.47
C ASP A 345 -18.52 -26.08 -28.05
N GLN A 346 -17.54 -26.87 -27.63
CA GLN A 346 -17.43 -27.37 -26.27
C GLN A 346 -16.31 -26.63 -25.54
N THR A 347 -16.61 -26.15 -24.37
CA THR A 347 -15.66 -25.39 -23.53
C THR A 347 -15.18 -26.29 -22.40
N PHE A 348 -13.84 -26.35 -22.22
CA PHE A 348 -13.19 -27.16 -21.20
C PHE A 348 -12.26 -26.32 -20.34
N TYR A 349 -12.18 -26.67 -19.07
CA TYR A 349 -11.08 -26.26 -18.20
C TYR A 349 -9.94 -27.27 -18.32
N CYS A 350 -8.71 -26.81 -18.58
CA CYS A 350 -7.52 -27.63 -18.70
C CYS A 350 -6.36 -27.13 -17.83
N CYS A 351 -5.56 -28.07 -17.33
CA CYS A 351 -4.40 -27.73 -16.51
C CYS A 351 -3.39 -26.86 -17.27
N SER A 352 -3.05 -25.68 -16.75
CA SER A 352 -2.09 -24.78 -17.37
C SER A 352 -0.67 -25.35 -17.43
N THR A 353 -0.28 -26.12 -16.42
CA THR A 353 1.03 -26.80 -16.37
C THR A 353 1.15 -27.87 -17.44
N TYR A 354 0.14 -28.74 -17.55
CA TYR A 354 0.11 -29.76 -18.59
C TYR A 354 0.14 -29.12 -19.99
N ARG A 355 -0.66 -28.09 -20.21
CA ARG A 355 -0.73 -27.39 -21.51
C ARG A 355 0.60 -26.74 -21.91
N LYS A 356 1.37 -26.26 -20.94
CA LYS A 356 2.64 -25.55 -21.19
C LYS A 356 3.83 -26.51 -21.26
N TYR A 357 3.87 -27.51 -20.39
CA TYR A 357 5.06 -28.33 -20.17
C TYR A 357 4.84 -29.83 -20.47
N GLY A 358 3.61 -30.25 -20.80
CA GLY A 358 3.25 -31.62 -21.15
C GLY A 358 3.16 -32.58 -19.96
N ALA A 359 3.01 -33.90 -20.30
CA ALA A 359 2.77 -34.96 -19.32
C ALA A 359 3.88 -35.18 -18.30
N LYS A 360 5.10 -34.68 -18.56
CA LYS A 360 6.22 -34.75 -17.57
C LYS A 360 6.05 -33.83 -16.37
N ALA A 361 5.24 -32.78 -16.50
CA ALA A 361 5.08 -31.75 -15.47
C ALA A 361 3.76 -31.85 -14.70
N CYS A 362 2.71 -32.37 -15.32
CA CYS A 362 1.41 -32.64 -14.70
C CYS A 362 0.59 -33.54 -15.61
N ASP A 363 -0.41 -34.22 -15.04
CA ASP A 363 -1.35 -35.02 -15.82
C ASP A 363 -2.39 -34.19 -16.59
N SER A 364 -3.06 -34.80 -17.57
CA SER A 364 -4.13 -34.14 -18.30
C SER A 364 -5.38 -34.03 -17.43
N HIS A 365 -5.67 -32.84 -16.99
CA HIS A 365 -6.90 -32.50 -16.27
C HIS A 365 -7.77 -31.70 -17.21
N ASN A 366 -8.82 -32.34 -17.75
CA ASN A 366 -9.84 -31.71 -18.60
C ASN A 366 -11.19 -31.88 -17.95
N LEU A 367 -11.92 -30.80 -17.76
CA LEU A 367 -13.27 -30.77 -17.21
C LEU A 367 -14.16 -29.90 -18.11
N GLU A 368 -15.30 -30.41 -18.55
CA GLU A 368 -16.26 -29.62 -19.31
C GLU A 368 -16.82 -28.49 -18.46
N ALA A 369 -16.86 -27.28 -19.01
CA ALA A 369 -17.30 -26.08 -18.27
C ALA A 369 -18.75 -26.20 -17.80
N ARG A 370 -19.61 -26.84 -18.57
CA ARG A 370 -21.01 -27.11 -18.22
C ARG A 370 -21.12 -28.01 -16.98
N VAL A 371 -20.34 -29.10 -16.93
CA VAL A 371 -20.33 -30.03 -15.78
C VAL A 371 -19.88 -29.33 -14.51
N LEU A 372 -18.83 -28.49 -14.61
CA LEU A 372 -18.38 -27.68 -13.48
C LEU A 372 -19.48 -26.72 -13.00
N HIS A 373 -20.14 -26.03 -13.92
CA HIS A 373 -21.20 -25.08 -13.60
C HIS A 373 -22.38 -25.78 -12.89
N GLU A 374 -22.85 -26.91 -13.43
CA GLU A 374 -23.96 -27.69 -12.87
C GLU A 374 -23.61 -28.22 -11.47
N ALA A 375 -22.38 -28.75 -11.27
CA ALA A 375 -21.93 -29.28 -9.99
C ALA A 375 -21.85 -28.17 -8.91
N VAL A 376 -21.23 -27.04 -9.23
CA VAL A 376 -21.09 -25.92 -8.30
C VAL A 376 -22.44 -25.29 -7.99
N PHE A 377 -23.32 -25.17 -8.99
CA PHE A 377 -24.66 -24.61 -8.80
C PHE A 377 -25.50 -25.47 -7.87
N ALA A 378 -25.50 -26.81 -8.11
CA ALA A 378 -26.24 -27.77 -7.29
C ALA A 378 -25.73 -27.73 -5.82
N ASP A 379 -24.41 -27.69 -5.62
CA ASP A 379 -23.80 -27.66 -4.31
C ASP A 379 -24.14 -26.37 -3.52
N ILE A 380 -24.03 -25.20 -4.16
CA ILE A 380 -24.43 -23.91 -3.55
C ILE A 380 -25.92 -23.91 -3.21
N GLN A 381 -26.79 -24.40 -4.12
CA GLN A 381 -28.22 -24.49 -3.85
C GLN A 381 -28.56 -25.41 -2.68
N ALA A 382 -27.90 -26.57 -2.59
CA ALA A 382 -28.10 -27.51 -1.49
C ALA A 382 -27.75 -26.87 -0.15
N HIS A 383 -26.59 -26.22 -0.07
CA HIS A 383 -26.15 -25.52 1.15
C HIS A 383 -27.08 -24.34 1.50
N ALA A 384 -27.49 -23.54 0.49
CA ALA A 384 -28.38 -22.42 0.70
C ALA A 384 -29.79 -22.84 1.19
N LYS A 385 -30.35 -23.90 0.62
CA LYS A 385 -31.63 -24.48 1.08
C LYS A 385 -31.50 -25.03 2.50
N ALA A 386 -30.41 -25.74 2.81
CA ALA A 386 -30.16 -26.27 4.14
C ALA A 386 -29.98 -25.13 5.17
N ALA A 387 -29.33 -24.03 4.80
CA ALA A 387 -29.16 -22.84 5.64
C ALA A 387 -30.50 -22.19 6.03
N VAL A 388 -31.48 -22.19 5.12
CA VAL A 388 -32.82 -21.62 5.36
C VAL A 388 -33.72 -22.63 6.11
N SER A 389 -33.69 -23.92 5.74
CA SER A 389 -34.60 -24.95 6.29
C SER A 389 -34.20 -25.43 7.67
N ASN A 390 -32.92 -25.64 7.94
CA ASN A 390 -32.42 -26.14 9.23
C ASN A 390 -31.01 -25.62 9.54
N ARG A 391 -30.94 -24.36 9.94
CA ARG A 391 -29.70 -23.64 10.28
C ARG A 391 -28.88 -24.37 11.35
N GLU A 392 -29.52 -24.84 12.43
CA GLU A 392 -28.80 -25.46 13.54
C GLU A 392 -28.16 -26.81 13.15
N ALA A 393 -28.87 -27.62 12.35
CA ALA A 393 -28.31 -28.88 11.85
C ALA A 393 -27.12 -28.64 10.91
N LEU A 394 -27.19 -27.61 10.07
CA LEU A 394 -26.10 -27.23 9.17
C LEU A 394 -24.87 -26.75 9.97
N VAL A 395 -25.07 -25.90 11.00
CA VAL A 395 -23.97 -25.48 11.91
C VAL A 395 -23.30 -26.69 12.53
N LYS A 396 -24.09 -27.65 13.07
CA LYS A 396 -23.54 -28.88 13.67
C LYS A 396 -22.78 -29.73 12.65
N LYS A 397 -23.33 -29.92 11.45
CA LYS A 397 -22.69 -30.69 10.38
C LYS A 397 -21.33 -30.10 10.02
N ILE A 398 -21.28 -28.78 9.75
CA ILE A 398 -20.04 -28.07 9.40
C ILE A 398 -19.04 -28.12 10.57
N ALA A 399 -19.48 -27.87 11.80
CA ALA A 399 -18.62 -27.92 12.98
C ALA A 399 -17.99 -29.31 13.18
N THR A 400 -18.77 -30.38 12.95
CA THR A 400 -18.27 -31.76 13.00
C THR A 400 -17.23 -32.04 11.92
N GLN A 401 -17.46 -31.61 10.68
CA GLN A 401 -16.51 -31.75 9.58
C GLN A 401 -15.20 -30.99 9.83
N MET A 402 -15.27 -29.86 10.51
CA MET A 402 -14.10 -29.06 10.91
C MET A 402 -13.42 -29.58 12.18
N HIS A 403 -13.84 -30.74 12.70
CA HIS A 403 -13.34 -31.30 13.97
C HIS A 403 -13.44 -30.35 15.16
N LEU A 404 -14.41 -29.44 15.15
CA LEU A 404 -14.68 -28.56 16.28
C LEU A 404 -15.34 -29.36 17.43
N ARG A 405 -14.98 -29.02 18.65
CA ARG A 405 -15.54 -29.68 19.84
C ARG A 405 -17.05 -29.52 19.86
N VAL A 406 -17.75 -30.64 20.05
CA VAL A 406 -19.20 -30.64 20.21
C VAL A 406 -19.57 -30.00 21.55
N SER A 407 -20.81 -29.56 21.70
CA SER A 407 -21.29 -28.79 22.87
C SER A 407 -21.01 -29.45 24.25
N SER A 408 -20.94 -30.76 24.34
CA SER A 408 -20.57 -31.52 25.57
C SER A 408 -19.12 -31.23 26.00
N ASP A 409 -18.21 -31.27 25.04
CA ASP A 409 -16.77 -31.11 25.31
C ASP A 409 -16.42 -29.66 25.65
N ARG A 410 -17.20 -28.70 25.13
CA ARG A 410 -17.10 -27.29 25.50
C ARG A 410 -17.51 -27.03 26.93
N ALA A 411 -18.60 -27.70 27.39
CA ALA A 411 -19.05 -27.57 28.76
C ALA A 411 -18.00 -28.12 29.73
N GLN A 412 -17.33 -29.22 29.35
CA GLN A 412 -16.24 -29.79 30.15
C GLN A 412 -15.03 -28.84 30.16
N HIS A 413 -14.60 -28.36 29.02
CA HIS A 413 -13.48 -27.42 28.89
C HIS A 413 -13.67 -26.13 29.72
N LYS A 414 -14.90 -25.57 29.71
CA LYS A 414 -15.26 -24.43 30.54
C LYS A 414 -15.22 -24.75 32.05
N ARG A 415 -15.58 -25.99 32.44
CA ARG A 415 -15.46 -26.45 33.83
C ARG A 415 -14.00 -26.58 34.25
N ASP A 416 -13.16 -27.17 33.39
CA ASP A 416 -11.74 -27.36 33.65
C ASP A 416 -11.02 -26.02 33.79
N LEU A 417 -11.31 -25.05 32.90
CA LEU A 417 -10.81 -23.68 33.02
C LEU A 417 -11.22 -23.01 34.35
N LYS A 418 -12.50 -23.21 34.77
CA LYS A 418 -13.00 -22.67 36.03
C LYS A 418 -12.30 -23.31 37.22
N GLN A 419 -12.06 -24.63 37.16
CA GLN A 419 -11.35 -25.36 38.24
C GLN A 419 -9.88 -24.89 38.36
N CYS A 420 -9.18 -24.72 37.24
CA CYS A 420 -7.81 -24.19 37.24
C CYS A 420 -7.75 -22.78 37.87
N LYS A 421 -8.67 -21.89 37.49
CA LYS A 421 -8.75 -20.54 38.08
C LYS A 421 -9.08 -20.56 39.59
N ALA A 422 -10.01 -21.43 40.01
CA ALA A 422 -10.35 -21.59 41.43
C ALA A 422 -9.15 -22.12 42.24
N ARG A 423 -8.38 -23.05 41.65
CA ARG A 423 -7.19 -23.62 42.32
C ARG A 423 -6.07 -22.59 42.47
N ILE A 424 -5.87 -21.70 41.51
CA ILE A 424 -4.90 -20.59 41.65
C ILE A 424 -5.33 -19.67 42.82
N ALA A 425 -6.61 -19.31 42.92
CA ALA A 425 -7.10 -18.49 44.00
C ALA A 425 -6.90 -19.17 45.39
N GLU A 426 -7.13 -20.50 45.48
CA GLU A 426 -6.82 -21.27 46.69
C GLU A 426 -5.32 -21.23 47.03
N ILE A 427 -4.43 -21.34 46.04
CA ILE A 427 -2.98 -21.26 46.25
C ILE A 427 -2.60 -19.87 46.78
N GLU A 428 -3.18 -18.81 46.26
CA GLU A 428 -2.94 -17.43 46.73
C GLU A 428 -3.37 -17.25 48.19
N ASP A 429 -4.55 -17.81 48.59
CA ASP A 429 -5.02 -17.80 49.97
C ASP A 429 -4.09 -18.62 50.90
N LEU A 430 -3.59 -19.77 50.42
CA LEU A 430 -2.63 -20.58 51.16
C LEU A 430 -1.29 -19.87 51.34
N TYR A 431 -0.83 -19.15 50.33
CA TYR A 431 0.37 -18.33 50.44
C TYR A 431 0.24 -17.25 51.51
N ALA A 432 -0.90 -16.54 51.55
CA ALA A 432 -1.16 -15.53 52.57
C ALA A 432 -1.10 -16.13 54.00
N LYS A 433 -1.70 -17.30 54.19
CA LYS A 433 -1.66 -18.03 55.51
C LYS A 433 -0.25 -18.49 55.86
N LEU A 434 0.51 -19.05 54.92
CA LEU A 434 1.90 -19.47 55.14
C LEU A 434 2.77 -18.29 55.56
N TYR A 435 2.59 -17.12 54.94
CA TYR A 435 3.32 -15.90 55.28
C TYR A 435 2.99 -15.41 56.70
N GLU A 436 1.72 -15.49 57.11
CA GLU A 436 1.31 -15.20 58.49
C GLU A 436 1.94 -16.15 59.53
N ASP A 437 1.96 -17.46 59.22
CA ASP A 437 2.52 -18.48 60.14
C ASP A 437 4.04 -18.32 60.31
N VAL A 438 4.75 -17.94 59.27
CA VAL A 438 6.18 -17.57 59.35
C VAL A 438 6.37 -16.35 60.22
N SER A 439 5.55 -15.29 60.01
CA SER A 439 5.65 -14.05 60.78
C SER A 439 5.36 -14.24 62.27
N LYS A 440 4.51 -15.22 62.63
CA LYS A 440 4.19 -15.60 63.99
C LYS A 440 5.19 -16.60 64.61
N GLY A 441 6.22 -17.03 63.84
CA GLY A 441 7.22 -17.99 64.28
C GLY A 441 6.71 -19.45 64.42
N LEU A 442 5.54 -19.75 63.87
CA LEU A 442 4.90 -21.09 63.91
C LEU A 442 5.46 -22.03 62.85
N LEU A 443 6.04 -21.51 61.78
CA LEU A 443 6.59 -22.29 60.66
C LEU A 443 8.09 -22.00 60.47
N PRO A 444 8.99 -23.02 60.49
CA PRO A 444 10.42 -22.83 60.21
C PRO A 444 10.65 -22.41 58.75
N GLU A 445 11.58 -21.49 58.53
CA GLU A 445 11.89 -20.88 57.21
C GLU A 445 12.21 -21.91 56.13
N LYS A 446 12.91 -23.01 56.46
CA LYS A 446 13.18 -24.11 55.50
C LYS A 446 11.91 -24.81 55.02
N ARG A 447 10.92 -24.95 55.88
CA ARG A 447 9.61 -25.57 55.52
C ARG A 447 8.77 -24.60 54.64
N PHE A 448 8.84 -23.32 54.95
CA PHE A 448 8.21 -22.31 54.16
C PHE A 448 8.75 -22.32 52.71
N GLN A 449 10.07 -22.27 52.54
CA GLN A 449 10.68 -22.31 51.19
C GLN A 449 10.25 -23.56 50.41
N MET A 450 10.24 -24.73 51.02
CA MET A 450 9.86 -25.99 50.37
C MET A 450 8.39 -26.01 49.94
N LEU A 451 7.49 -25.38 50.71
CA LEU A 451 6.06 -25.29 50.37
C LEU A 451 5.84 -24.20 49.32
N ALA A 452 6.55 -23.07 49.41
CA ALA A 452 6.51 -21.99 48.45
C ALA A 452 6.93 -22.49 47.07
N ASP A 453 8.10 -23.13 46.96
CA ASP A 453 8.59 -23.69 45.68
C ASP A 453 7.58 -24.69 45.05
N ARG A 454 6.88 -25.45 45.86
CA ARG A 454 5.85 -26.38 45.38
C ARG A 454 4.63 -25.64 44.84
N TYR A 455 4.15 -24.61 45.55
CA TYR A 455 3.01 -23.82 45.11
C TYR A 455 3.35 -22.97 43.91
N ASP A 456 4.54 -22.39 43.83
CA ASP A 456 5.03 -21.66 42.65
C ASP A 456 5.01 -22.54 41.41
N LYS A 457 5.48 -23.79 41.55
CA LYS A 457 5.50 -24.74 40.44
C LYS A 457 4.08 -25.13 40.00
N GLU A 458 3.18 -25.40 40.98
CA GLU A 458 1.77 -25.74 40.73
C GLU A 458 1.07 -24.54 40.04
N GLN A 459 1.31 -23.32 40.50
CA GLN A 459 0.73 -22.10 39.96
C GLN A 459 1.22 -21.84 38.51
N ALA A 460 2.51 -22.07 38.22
CA ALA A 460 3.05 -21.96 36.90
C ALA A 460 2.41 -22.96 35.92
N GLU A 461 2.28 -24.23 36.32
CA GLU A 461 1.63 -25.29 35.53
C GLU A 461 0.14 -24.99 35.26
N LEU A 462 -0.57 -24.45 36.25
CA LEU A 462 -1.98 -24.07 36.11
C LEU A 462 -2.14 -22.82 35.22
N THR A 463 -1.23 -21.86 35.33
CA THR A 463 -1.23 -20.66 34.50
C THR A 463 -1.03 -21.02 33.04
N GLU A 464 -0.07 -21.90 32.74
CA GLU A 464 0.16 -22.38 31.37
C GLU A 464 -1.07 -23.09 30.79
N LYS A 465 -1.74 -23.94 31.60
CA LYS A 465 -2.99 -24.61 31.21
C LYS A 465 -4.13 -23.60 30.94
N ILE A 466 -4.26 -22.58 31.79
CA ILE A 466 -5.27 -21.52 31.58
C ILE A 466 -5.03 -20.79 30.27
N GLU A 467 -3.79 -20.39 30.00
CA GLU A 467 -3.45 -19.73 28.77
C GLU A 467 -3.72 -20.61 27.54
N GLN A 468 -3.42 -21.90 27.62
CA GLN A 468 -3.73 -22.86 26.57
C GLN A 468 -5.25 -22.97 26.37
N TYR A 469 -6.03 -23.15 27.41
CA TYR A 469 -7.49 -23.24 27.33
C TYR A 469 -8.13 -21.96 26.78
N GLU A 470 -7.64 -20.80 27.19
CA GLU A 470 -8.14 -19.53 26.67
C GLU A 470 -7.78 -19.29 25.19
N ARG A 471 -6.60 -19.74 24.74
CA ARG A 471 -6.22 -19.71 23.31
C ARG A 471 -7.09 -20.63 22.47
N GLU A 472 -7.29 -21.87 22.93
CA GLU A 472 -8.15 -22.85 22.25
C GLU A 472 -9.60 -22.37 22.20
N GLY A 473 -10.14 -21.84 23.29
CA GLY A 473 -11.51 -21.33 23.36
C GLY A 473 -11.74 -20.11 22.44
N ARG A 474 -10.76 -19.20 22.31
CA ARG A 474 -10.81 -18.09 21.36
C ARG A 474 -10.79 -18.57 19.91
N ALA A 475 -9.89 -19.49 19.59
CA ALA A 475 -9.80 -20.06 18.24
C ALA A 475 -11.09 -20.80 17.82
N GLU A 476 -11.71 -21.53 18.75
CA GLU A 476 -13.01 -22.19 18.50
C GLU A 476 -14.16 -21.19 18.31
N HIS A 477 -14.17 -20.09 19.07
CA HIS A 477 -15.18 -19.03 18.92
C HIS A 477 -15.07 -18.35 17.56
N ASP A 478 -13.86 -17.96 17.17
CA ASP A 478 -13.59 -17.35 15.88
C ASP A 478 -13.99 -18.26 14.70
N GLN A 479 -13.83 -19.59 14.86
CA GLN A 479 -14.26 -20.54 13.82
C GLN A 479 -15.77 -20.68 13.74
N LEU A 480 -16.48 -20.62 14.88
CA LEU A 480 -17.95 -20.67 14.86
C LEU A 480 -18.55 -19.40 14.28
N ASP A 481 -17.98 -18.26 14.58
CA ASP A 481 -18.41 -16.99 13.99
C ASP A 481 -18.27 -17.07 12.46
N LYS A 482 -17.16 -17.61 11.95
CA LYS A 482 -16.96 -17.85 10.51
C LYS A 482 -18.00 -18.82 9.91
N ILE A 483 -18.41 -19.86 10.66
CA ILE A 483 -19.48 -20.76 10.19
C ILE A 483 -20.81 -20.01 10.13
N GLN A 484 -21.10 -19.16 11.11
CA GLN A 484 -22.33 -18.36 11.12
C GLN A 484 -22.34 -17.35 9.97
N ASP A 485 -21.24 -16.64 9.76
CA ASP A 485 -21.07 -15.70 8.66
C ASP A 485 -21.27 -16.39 7.29
N PHE A 486 -20.71 -17.60 7.12
CA PHE A 486 -20.92 -18.40 5.91
C PHE A 486 -22.39 -18.76 5.70
N ILE A 487 -23.07 -19.21 6.75
CA ILE A 487 -24.49 -19.62 6.68
C ILE A 487 -25.36 -18.39 6.38
N ASP A 488 -25.08 -17.24 6.98
CA ASP A 488 -25.78 -16.00 6.71
C ASP A 488 -25.57 -15.55 5.26
N GLU A 489 -24.36 -15.69 4.74
CA GLU A 489 -24.05 -15.35 3.37
C GLU A 489 -24.69 -16.30 2.38
N VAL A 490 -24.55 -17.63 2.56
CA VAL A 490 -25.08 -18.60 1.62
C VAL A 490 -26.60 -18.61 1.60
N SER A 491 -27.26 -18.30 2.73
CA SER A 491 -28.73 -18.26 2.83
C SER A 491 -29.36 -17.23 1.89
N LYS A 492 -28.66 -16.14 1.58
CA LYS A 492 -29.11 -15.10 0.63
C LYS A 492 -29.32 -15.64 -0.78
N TYR A 493 -28.71 -16.77 -1.09
CA TYR A 493 -28.71 -17.38 -2.42
C TYR A 493 -29.63 -18.59 -2.57
N ALA A 494 -30.54 -18.83 -1.60
CA ALA A 494 -31.49 -19.95 -1.67
C ALA A 494 -32.43 -19.93 -2.88
N GLY A 495 -32.70 -18.76 -3.45
CA GLY A 495 -33.57 -18.54 -4.60
C GLY A 495 -32.85 -18.21 -5.92
N ILE A 496 -31.52 -18.42 -6.00
CA ILE A 496 -30.78 -18.10 -7.22
C ILE A 496 -31.19 -19.02 -8.39
N THR A 497 -31.29 -18.45 -9.58
CA THR A 497 -31.56 -19.17 -10.84
C THR A 497 -30.31 -19.35 -11.69
N GLU A 498 -29.31 -18.48 -11.53
CA GLU A 498 -28.06 -18.50 -12.30
C GLU A 498 -26.86 -18.11 -11.43
N LEU A 499 -25.71 -18.74 -11.73
CA LEU A 499 -24.43 -18.34 -11.15
C LEU A 499 -23.84 -17.16 -11.91
N ASN A 500 -23.28 -16.21 -11.16
CA ASN A 500 -22.50 -15.14 -11.73
C ASN A 500 -21.14 -15.02 -11.03
N TYR A 501 -20.25 -14.23 -11.62
CA TYR A 501 -18.89 -14.03 -11.12
C TYR A 501 -18.88 -13.53 -9.66
N LYS A 502 -19.78 -12.61 -9.31
CA LYS A 502 -19.88 -12.03 -7.97
C LYS A 502 -20.21 -13.06 -6.90
N ILE A 503 -21.25 -13.87 -7.13
CA ILE A 503 -21.68 -14.95 -6.20
C ILE A 503 -20.54 -15.94 -5.97
N LEU A 504 -19.92 -16.41 -7.05
CA LEU A 504 -18.82 -17.39 -6.96
C LEU A 504 -17.64 -16.86 -6.15
N HIS A 505 -17.19 -15.65 -6.46
CA HIS A 505 -16.05 -15.04 -5.76
C HIS A 505 -16.36 -14.55 -4.35
N GLN A 506 -17.62 -14.44 -3.99
CA GLN A 506 -18.08 -14.13 -2.64
C GLN A 506 -18.13 -15.38 -1.76
N LEU A 507 -18.56 -16.51 -2.28
CA LEU A 507 -18.74 -17.76 -1.54
C LEU A 507 -17.51 -18.69 -1.60
N ILE A 508 -16.83 -18.77 -2.74
CA ILE A 508 -15.81 -19.78 -3.02
C ILE A 508 -14.41 -19.16 -3.00
N ASP A 509 -13.48 -19.82 -2.31
CA ASP A 509 -12.05 -19.50 -2.32
C ASP A 509 -11.35 -20.14 -3.54
N LYS A 510 -11.53 -21.45 -3.71
CA LYS A 510 -10.97 -22.22 -4.81
C LYS A 510 -11.77 -23.49 -5.07
N ILE A 511 -11.64 -24.00 -6.29
CA ILE A 511 -12.19 -25.31 -6.69
C ILE A 511 -11.02 -26.15 -7.19
N LEU A 512 -10.82 -27.32 -6.59
CA LEU A 512 -9.80 -28.27 -7.03
C LEU A 512 -10.42 -29.32 -7.93
N VAL A 513 -9.80 -29.54 -9.08
CA VAL A 513 -10.22 -30.54 -10.08
C VAL A 513 -9.15 -31.61 -10.15
N SER A 514 -9.51 -32.84 -9.79
CA SER A 514 -8.63 -34.02 -9.88
C SER A 514 -8.50 -34.54 -11.30
N LYS A 515 -7.59 -35.47 -11.49
CA LYS A 515 -7.52 -36.30 -12.70
C LYS A 515 -8.77 -37.18 -12.81
N ALA A 516 -9.26 -37.39 -14.03
CA ALA A 516 -10.31 -38.34 -14.28
C ALA A 516 -9.77 -39.78 -14.12
N GLU A 517 -10.40 -40.56 -13.26
CA GLU A 517 -10.07 -41.98 -13.00
C GLU A 517 -11.17 -42.87 -13.51
N LYS A 518 -10.80 -44.06 -13.95
CA LYS A 518 -11.77 -45.03 -14.43
C LYS A 518 -12.17 -45.95 -13.27
N VAL A 519 -13.41 -45.79 -12.80
CA VAL A 519 -14.00 -46.59 -11.72
C VAL A 519 -15.19 -47.33 -12.31
N ASP A 520 -15.23 -48.65 -12.17
CA ASP A 520 -16.31 -49.55 -12.68
C ASP A 520 -16.68 -49.33 -14.15
N GLY A 521 -15.69 -48.93 -14.97
CA GLY A 521 -15.90 -48.73 -16.42
C GLY A 521 -16.26 -47.31 -16.83
N GLU A 522 -16.64 -46.46 -15.89
CA GLU A 522 -16.97 -45.05 -16.09
C GLU A 522 -15.84 -44.11 -15.65
N TYR A 523 -15.73 -42.95 -16.31
CA TYR A 523 -14.76 -41.92 -15.90
C TYR A 523 -15.35 -41.02 -14.82
N VAL A 524 -14.79 -41.12 -13.62
CA VAL A 524 -15.14 -40.28 -12.45
C VAL A 524 -14.06 -39.23 -12.24
N GLN A 525 -14.48 -37.99 -12.06
CA GLN A 525 -13.58 -36.88 -11.78
C GLN A 525 -14.03 -36.15 -10.51
N LYS A 526 -13.16 -36.08 -9.50
CA LYS A 526 -13.48 -35.43 -8.23
C LYS A 526 -13.33 -33.92 -8.36
N ILE A 527 -14.39 -33.19 -7.99
CA ILE A 527 -14.43 -31.75 -7.87
C ILE A 527 -14.56 -31.44 -6.38
N GLN A 528 -13.62 -30.68 -5.83
CA GLN A 528 -13.64 -30.30 -4.42
C GLN A 528 -13.76 -28.78 -4.32
N ILE A 529 -14.86 -28.30 -3.71
CA ILE A 529 -15.18 -26.89 -3.56
C ILE A 529 -14.72 -26.43 -2.17
N PHE A 530 -13.90 -25.39 -2.13
CA PHE A 530 -13.45 -24.76 -0.90
C PHE A 530 -14.23 -23.48 -0.71
N TYR A 531 -15.09 -23.48 0.27
CA TYR A 531 -15.84 -22.29 0.65
C TYR A 531 -15.00 -21.36 1.51
N ARG A 532 -15.26 -20.06 1.40
CA ARG A 532 -14.66 -19.07 2.24
C ARG A 532 -15.05 -19.31 3.68
N PHE A 533 -14.18 -18.91 4.60
CA PHE A 533 -14.37 -18.99 6.04
C PHE A 533 -14.29 -20.43 6.61
N ILE A 534 -14.75 -21.44 5.89
CA ILE A 534 -14.95 -22.81 6.40
C ILE A 534 -14.15 -23.90 5.68
N GLY A 535 -13.53 -23.57 4.51
CA GLY A 535 -12.76 -24.58 3.75
C GLY A 535 -13.62 -25.55 2.93
N PRO A 536 -13.17 -26.81 2.73
CA PRO A 536 -13.92 -27.79 1.96
C PRO A 536 -15.09 -28.33 2.76
N LEU A 537 -16.25 -28.43 2.12
CA LEU A 537 -17.43 -29.12 2.65
C LEU A 537 -17.74 -30.36 1.82
N ASP A 538 -18.26 -31.39 2.50
CA ASP A 538 -18.85 -32.54 1.84
C ASP A 538 -20.22 -32.17 1.29
N ALA A 539 -20.56 -32.75 0.14
CA ALA A 539 -21.86 -32.53 -0.49
C ALA A 539 -23.01 -32.84 0.48
N ILE A 540 -24.06 -32.04 0.42
CA ILE A 540 -25.30 -32.30 1.16
C ILE A 540 -26.07 -33.29 0.30
N GLU A 541 -26.29 -34.54 0.80
CA GLU A 541 -27.15 -35.56 0.18
C GLU A 541 -28.63 -35.12 0.16
#